data_0da3326a1749034516de15dbacc00657
#
_entry.id   0da3326a1749034516de15dbacc00657
#
_cell.length_a   1.000
_cell.length_b   1.000
_cell.length_c   1.000
_cell.angle_alpha   90.00
_cell.angle_beta   90.00
_cell.angle_gamma   90.00
#
_symmetry.space_group_name_H-M   'P 1'
#
loop_
_entity.id
_entity.type
_entity.pdbx_description
1 polymer ?
#
loop_
_entity_poly.entity_id
_entity_poly.type
_entity_poly.pdbx_seq_one_letter_code
_entity_poly.pdbx_strand_id
1 'polypeptide(L)'
;WMAVHLSVSKQVDEFAKIRTHLKKGNIAHLLCEAIDCDEFQLCRKKSKLFKRNGIIWKEKKGVIKQVGIKQTALVQFIRNQNGYQNYSSRKITDYLKDIGCLTINEDKSNTVHLGKIKDGKRSLPRVLLIDVQTLRDNAEKYELFAEQARE
;
A
#
# COMPACT_ATOMS: atom_id res chain seq x y z
N TRP A 1 -32.26 28.50 15.19
CA TRP A 1 -32.45 27.93 13.84
C TRP A 1 -31.18 27.87 13.04
N MET A 2 -30.55 29.01 12.82
CA MET A 2 -29.29 29.06 12.08
C MET A 2 -28.16 28.26 12.76
N ALA A 3 -28.07 28.31 14.09
CA ALA A 3 -27.05 27.60 14.85
C ALA A 3 -27.20 26.08 14.73
N VAL A 4 -28.43 25.56 14.73
CA VAL A 4 -28.69 24.12 14.54
C VAL A 4 -28.32 23.66 13.13
N HIS A 5 -28.61 24.49 12.13
CA HIS A 5 -28.29 24.20 10.73
C HIS A 5 -26.77 24.14 10.49
N LEU A 6 -26.03 25.11 11.07
CA LEU A 6 -24.56 25.12 10.99
C LEU A 6 -23.93 23.93 11.71
N SER A 7 -24.49 23.51 12.85
CA SER A 7 -24.02 22.35 13.59
C SER A 7 -24.17 21.04 12.76
N VAL A 8 -25.30 20.86 12.11
CA VAL A 8 -25.54 19.68 11.23
C VAL A 8 -24.59 19.68 10.04
N SER A 9 -24.36 20.84 9.42
CA SER A 9 -23.42 20.98 8.30
C SER A 9 -21.98 20.62 8.72
N LYS A 10 -21.52 21.09 9.91
CA LYS A 10 -20.22 20.73 10.46
C LYS A 10 -20.07 19.23 10.69
N GLN A 11 -21.10 18.58 11.23
CA GLN A 11 -21.08 17.13 11.47
C GLN A 11 -20.96 16.35 10.15
N VAL A 12 -21.67 16.76 9.11
CA VAL A 12 -21.58 16.13 7.79
C VAL A 12 -20.16 16.26 7.21
N ASP A 13 -19.53 17.42 7.33
CA ASP A 13 -18.16 17.63 6.87
C ASP A 13 -17.15 16.78 7.63
N GLU A 14 -17.30 16.63 8.95
CA GLU A 14 -16.46 15.77 9.77
C GLU A 14 -16.61 14.30 9.39
N PHE A 15 -17.83 13.83 9.16
CA PHE A 15 -18.08 12.46 8.68
C PHE A 15 -17.44 12.20 7.32
N ALA A 16 -17.51 13.15 6.40
CA ALA A 16 -16.87 13.04 5.09
C ALA A 16 -15.35 12.94 5.22
N LYS A 17 -14.72 13.72 6.10
CA LYS A 17 -13.28 13.65 6.39
C LYS A 17 -12.88 12.30 6.99
N ILE A 18 -13.64 11.79 7.95
CA ILE A 18 -13.42 10.49 8.57
C ILE A 18 -13.52 9.37 7.53
N ARG A 19 -14.54 9.40 6.68
CA ARG A 19 -14.71 8.42 5.60
C ARG A 19 -13.53 8.42 4.64
N THR A 20 -13.03 9.58 4.26
CA THR A 20 -11.86 9.70 3.39
C THR A 20 -10.62 9.11 4.06
N HIS A 21 -10.43 9.39 5.33
CA HIS A 21 -9.33 8.86 6.13
C HIS A 21 -9.39 7.34 6.26
N LEU A 22 -10.58 6.79 6.53
CA LEU A 22 -10.81 5.36 6.63
C LEU A 22 -10.52 4.63 5.30
N LYS A 23 -10.94 5.18 4.18
CA LYS A 23 -10.66 4.61 2.86
C LYS A 23 -9.16 4.56 2.58
N LYS A 24 -8.46 5.66 2.81
CA LYS A 24 -7.00 5.72 2.58
C LYS A 24 -6.24 4.78 3.51
N GLY A 25 -6.57 4.76 4.79
CA GLY A 25 -5.93 3.90 5.78
C GLY A 25 -6.20 2.42 5.53
N ASN A 26 -7.34 2.09 4.97
CA ASN A 26 -7.71 0.71 4.66
C ASN A 26 -6.80 0.07 3.58
N ILE A 27 -6.17 0.87 2.74
CA ILE A 27 -5.20 0.34 1.75
C ILE A 27 -4.06 -0.38 2.48
N ALA A 28 -3.52 0.19 3.56
CA ALA A 28 -2.48 -0.46 4.37
C ALA A 28 -2.98 -1.77 4.97
N HIS A 29 -4.19 -1.78 5.50
CA HIS A 29 -4.81 -2.99 6.07
C HIS A 29 -4.99 -4.09 5.01
N LEU A 30 -5.53 -3.73 3.84
CA LEU A 30 -5.72 -4.66 2.73
C LEU A 30 -4.39 -5.26 2.26
N LEU A 31 -3.35 -4.46 2.15
CA LEU A 31 -2.03 -4.92 1.73
C LEU A 31 -1.39 -5.83 2.78
N CYS A 32 -1.54 -5.52 4.07
CA CYS A 32 -1.05 -6.38 5.15
C CYS A 32 -1.73 -7.76 5.11
N GLU A 33 -3.03 -7.80 4.96
CA GLU A 33 -3.78 -9.05 4.83
C GLU A 33 -3.32 -9.83 3.59
N ALA A 34 -3.15 -9.16 2.47
CA ALA A 34 -2.71 -9.79 1.23
C ALA A 34 -1.31 -10.39 1.37
N ILE A 35 -0.40 -9.73 2.06
CA ILE A 35 0.95 -10.24 2.33
C ILE A 35 0.88 -11.45 3.27
N ASP A 36 0.09 -11.37 4.34
CA ASP A 36 -0.04 -12.44 5.32
C ASP A 36 -0.73 -13.67 4.75
N CYS A 37 -1.68 -13.51 3.84
CA CYS A 37 -2.40 -14.60 3.18
C CYS A 37 -1.76 -15.06 1.86
N ASP A 38 -0.61 -14.52 1.52
CA ASP A 38 0.13 -14.83 0.27
C ASP A 38 -0.69 -14.62 -1.01
N GLU A 39 -1.53 -13.61 -1.02
CA GLU A 39 -2.36 -13.23 -2.19
C GLU A 39 -1.52 -12.90 -3.43
N PHE A 40 -0.35 -12.28 -3.23
CA PHE A 40 0.55 -11.92 -4.32
C PHE A 40 1.45 -13.07 -4.76
N GLN A 41 1.45 -14.20 -4.04
CA GLN A 41 2.33 -15.33 -4.32
C GLN A 41 3.80 -14.88 -4.42
N LEU A 42 4.27 -14.23 -3.36
CA LEU A 42 5.62 -13.66 -3.31
C LEU A 42 6.68 -14.77 -3.38
N CYS A 43 7.64 -14.60 -4.27
CA CYS A 43 8.77 -15.50 -4.35
C CYS A 43 9.90 -15.08 -3.40
N ARG A 44 10.85 -15.99 -3.14
CA ARG A 44 12.05 -15.69 -2.34
C ARG A 44 13.32 -15.61 -3.18
N LYS A 45 13.28 -16.13 -4.40
CA LYS A 45 14.41 -16.12 -5.34
C LYS A 45 14.18 -15.08 -6.42
N LYS A 46 15.17 -14.22 -6.66
CA LYS A 46 15.12 -13.18 -7.69
C LYS A 46 14.80 -13.72 -9.07
N SER A 47 15.31 -14.91 -9.39
CA SER A 47 15.09 -15.55 -10.70
C SER A 47 13.64 -15.89 -10.99
N LYS A 48 12.81 -16.02 -9.95
CA LYS A 48 11.39 -16.34 -10.08
C LYS A 48 10.51 -15.11 -10.20
N LEU A 49 11.06 -13.91 -10.02
CA LEU A 49 10.29 -12.66 -9.99
C LEU A 49 9.59 -12.36 -11.33
N PHE A 50 10.14 -12.83 -12.46
CA PHE A 50 9.50 -12.65 -13.76
C PHE A 50 8.11 -13.28 -13.85
N LYS A 51 7.92 -14.42 -13.18
CA LYS A 51 6.68 -15.20 -13.22
C LYS A 51 5.77 -14.95 -12.01
N ARG A 52 6.20 -14.12 -11.09
CA ARG A 52 5.47 -13.82 -9.84
C ARG A 52 5.12 -12.33 -9.76
N ASN A 53 4.20 -12.01 -8.87
CA ASN A 53 3.75 -10.62 -8.66
C ASN A 53 4.71 -9.81 -7.79
N GLY A 54 5.58 -10.46 -7.04
CA GLY A 54 6.54 -9.82 -6.18
C GLY A 54 7.46 -10.79 -5.48
N ILE A 55 8.29 -10.26 -4.60
CA ILE A 55 9.34 -10.99 -3.89
C ILE A 55 9.39 -10.56 -2.42
N ILE A 56 9.72 -11.51 -1.53
CA ILE A 56 10.10 -11.20 -0.16
C ILE A 56 11.58 -10.79 -0.20
N TRP A 57 11.84 -9.49 0.00
CA TRP A 57 13.18 -8.93 -0.19
C TRP A 57 14.05 -9.07 1.05
N LYS A 58 13.49 -8.75 2.22
CA LYS A 58 14.20 -8.91 3.50
C LYS A 58 13.29 -9.63 4.50
N GLU A 59 13.85 -10.67 5.10
CA GLU A 59 13.18 -11.48 6.10
C GLU A 59 14.19 -11.76 7.22
N LYS A 60 13.77 -11.66 8.48
CA LYS A 60 14.61 -11.92 9.65
C LYS A 60 13.84 -12.74 10.65
N LYS A 61 14.37 -13.93 10.99
CA LYS A 61 13.76 -14.86 11.96
C LYS A 61 12.29 -15.18 11.64
N GLY A 62 11.98 -15.42 10.37
CA GLY A 62 10.62 -15.70 9.92
C GLY A 62 9.71 -14.50 9.80
N VAL A 63 10.18 -13.29 10.13
CA VAL A 63 9.41 -12.07 10.03
C VAL A 63 9.79 -11.33 8.75
N ILE A 64 8.79 -11.06 7.91
CA ILE A 64 8.97 -10.32 6.66
C ILE A 64 9.19 -8.84 6.98
N LYS A 65 10.32 -8.28 6.53
CA LYS A 65 10.68 -6.88 6.76
C LYS A 65 10.43 -6.00 5.55
N GLN A 66 10.77 -6.46 4.36
CA GLN A 66 10.54 -5.73 3.11
C GLN A 66 10.05 -6.69 2.04
N VAL A 67 9.11 -6.20 1.24
CA VAL A 67 8.61 -6.91 0.06
C VAL A 67 8.74 -6.01 -1.16
N GLY A 68 8.98 -6.61 -2.32
CA GLY A 68 8.95 -5.91 -3.60
C GLY A 68 7.77 -6.43 -4.39
N ILE A 69 6.83 -5.56 -4.75
CA ILE A 69 5.62 -5.94 -5.49
C ILE A 69 5.59 -5.16 -6.80
N LYS A 70 5.29 -5.84 -7.90
CA LYS A 70 5.11 -5.17 -9.18
C LYS A 70 3.97 -4.16 -9.08
N GLN A 71 4.18 -2.95 -9.57
CA GLN A 71 3.20 -1.88 -9.46
C GLN A 71 1.85 -2.28 -10.05
N THR A 72 1.85 -2.92 -11.21
CA THR A 72 0.61 -3.37 -11.86
C THR A 72 -0.16 -4.37 -11.00
N ALA A 73 0.53 -5.31 -10.37
CA ALA A 73 -0.10 -6.30 -9.50
C ALA A 73 -0.70 -5.66 -8.25
N LEU A 74 0.02 -4.74 -7.62
CA LEU A 74 -0.46 -4.05 -6.42
C LEU A 74 -1.67 -3.16 -6.74
N VAL A 75 -1.59 -2.38 -7.80
CA VAL A 75 -2.68 -1.48 -8.22
C VAL A 75 -3.92 -2.30 -8.57
N GLN A 76 -3.76 -3.38 -9.33
CA GLN A 76 -4.88 -4.24 -9.69
C GLN A 76 -5.52 -4.88 -8.46
N PHE A 77 -4.72 -5.32 -7.50
CA PHE A 77 -5.24 -5.88 -6.25
C PHE A 77 -6.11 -4.86 -5.51
N ILE A 78 -5.65 -3.62 -5.35
CA ILE A 78 -6.41 -2.57 -4.67
C ILE A 78 -7.68 -2.23 -5.46
N ARG A 79 -7.59 -2.08 -6.78
CA ARG A 79 -8.76 -1.74 -7.61
C ARG A 79 -9.81 -2.83 -7.67
N ASN A 80 -9.44 -4.08 -7.39
CA ASN A 80 -10.39 -5.20 -7.29
C ASN A 80 -11.13 -5.22 -5.95
N GLN A 81 -10.68 -4.43 -4.97
CA GLN A 81 -11.37 -4.32 -3.69
C GLN A 81 -12.59 -3.42 -3.81
N ASN A 82 -13.62 -3.75 -3.04
CA ASN A 82 -14.88 -3.01 -3.07
C ASN A 82 -14.68 -1.57 -2.62
N GLY A 83 -15.10 -0.62 -3.44
CA GLY A 83 -14.96 0.81 -3.16
C GLY A 83 -13.66 1.43 -3.67
N TYR A 84 -12.76 0.66 -4.30
CA TYR A 84 -11.46 1.14 -4.79
C TYR A 84 -11.31 1.07 -6.30
N GLN A 85 -12.36 0.76 -7.05
CA GLN A 85 -12.33 0.56 -8.50
C GLN A 85 -11.84 1.80 -9.27
N ASN A 86 -12.10 2.98 -8.73
CA ASN A 86 -11.75 4.26 -9.36
C ASN A 86 -10.41 4.84 -8.89
N TYR A 87 -9.67 4.13 -8.04
CA TYR A 87 -8.36 4.59 -7.58
C TYR A 87 -7.33 4.44 -8.69
N SER A 88 -6.64 5.56 -9.02
CA SER A 88 -5.53 5.53 -9.98
C SER A 88 -4.28 4.92 -9.35
N SER A 89 -3.37 4.44 -10.20
CA SER A 89 -2.08 3.96 -9.73
C SER A 89 -1.31 5.06 -8.98
N ARG A 90 -1.38 6.30 -9.47
CA ARG A 90 -0.74 7.44 -8.81
C ARG A 90 -1.30 7.70 -7.42
N LYS A 91 -2.62 7.64 -7.25
CA LYS A 91 -3.27 7.84 -5.96
C LYS A 91 -2.83 6.79 -4.94
N ILE A 92 -2.71 5.53 -5.37
CA ILE A 92 -2.28 4.43 -4.53
C ILE A 92 -0.80 4.59 -4.16
N THR A 93 0.07 4.85 -5.12
CA THR A 93 1.51 5.03 -4.87
C THR A 93 1.81 6.27 -4.04
N ASP A 94 1.09 7.37 -4.27
CA ASP A 94 1.23 8.58 -3.46
C ASP A 94 0.84 8.33 -2.01
N TYR A 95 -0.22 7.56 -1.76
CA TYR A 95 -0.59 7.16 -0.42
C TYR A 95 0.54 6.37 0.27
N LEU A 96 1.11 5.37 -0.40
CA LEU A 96 2.21 4.57 0.15
C LEU A 96 3.46 5.40 0.41
N LYS A 97 3.72 6.38 -0.44
CA LYS A 97 4.81 7.34 -0.28
C LYS A 97 4.57 8.25 0.93
N ASP A 98 3.36 8.76 1.08
CA ASP A 98 2.99 9.68 2.16
C ASP A 98 3.11 9.02 3.54
N ILE A 99 2.76 7.75 3.67
CA ILE A 99 2.91 7.02 4.94
C ILE A 99 4.35 6.54 5.19
N GLY A 100 5.25 6.75 4.22
CA GLY A 100 6.67 6.45 4.39
C GLY A 100 7.06 4.99 4.27
N CYS A 101 6.18 4.12 3.75
CA CYS A 101 6.50 2.69 3.59
C CYS A 101 7.20 2.35 2.28
N LEU A 102 7.27 3.30 1.36
CA LEU A 102 7.83 3.09 0.02
C LEU A 102 9.27 3.59 -0.05
N THR A 103 10.18 2.72 -0.49
CA THR A 103 11.57 3.11 -0.74
C THR A 103 11.64 3.86 -2.07
N ILE A 104 12.14 5.10 -2.04
CA ILE A 104 12.25 5.97 -3.20
C ILE A 104 13.68 5.97 -3.69
N ASN A 105 13.89 5.81 -4.98
CA ASN A 105 15.20 5.86 -5.62
C ASN A 105 15.80 7.28 -5.63
N GLU A 106 17.10 7.35 -5.87
CA GLU A 106 17.83 8.63 -6.02
C GLU A 106 17.25 9.51 -7.15
N ASP A 107 16.72 8.89 -8.19
CA ASP A 107 16.05 9.59 -9.30
C ASP A 107 14.61 9.99 -8.98
N LYS A 108 14.19 9.82 -7.71
CA LYS A 108 12.84 10.10 -7.20
C LYS A 108 11.74 9.22 -7.80
N SER A 109 12.08 8.11 -8.46
CA SER A 109 11.08 7.16 -8.94
C SER A 109 10.56 6.29 -7.79
N ASN A 110 9.29 5.91 -7.87
CA ASN A 110 8.63 5.08 -6.87
C ASN A 110 8.99 3.60 -6.97
N THR A 111 9.49 3.18 -8.12
CA THR A 111 9.86 1.77 -8.36
C THR A 111 11.37 1.58 -8.29
N VAL A 112 11.79 0.44 -7.75
CA VAL A 112 13.19 0.09 -7.55
C VAL A 112 13.54 -1.11 -8.43
N HIS A 113 14.76 -1.12 -8.96
CA HIS A 113 15.30 -2.22 -9.72
C HIS A 113 16.20 -3.08 -8.83
N LEU A 114 15.80 -4.32 -8.58
CA LEU A 114 16.52 -5.22 -7.66
C LEU A 114 17.70 -5.95 -8.29
N GLY A 115 17.77 -6.01 -9.61
CA GLY A 115 18.83 -6.69 -10.34
C GLY A 115 19.90 -5.76 -10.85
N LYS A 116 21.08 -6.34 -11.14
CA LYS A 116 22.15 -5.60 -11.82
C LYS A 116 21.87 -5.51 -13.31
N ILE A 117 22.29 -4.42 -13.94
CA ILE A 117 22.24 -4.25 -15.38
C ILE A 117 23.40 -5.05 -15.99
N LYS A 118 23.08 -6.05 -16.83
CA LYS A 118 24.07 -6.81 -17.64
C LYS A 118 23.89 -6.46 -19.10
N ASP A 119 24.96 -6.02 -19.76
CA ASP A 119 24.98 -5.68 -21.20
C ASP A 119 23.86 -4.72 -21.62
N GLY A 120 23.58 -3.72 -20.78
CA GLY A 120 22.51 -2.75 -21.01
C GLY A 120 21.10 -3.29 -20.86
N LYS A 121 20.92 -4.55 -20.51
CA LYS A 121 19.62 -5.17 -20.27
C LYS A 121 19.38 -5.41 -18.79
N ARG A 122 18.21 -5.04 -18.32
CA ARG A 122 17.80 -5.27 -16.92
C ARG A 122 17.36 -6.73 -16.77
N SER A 123 17.92 -7.42 -15.78
CA SER A 123 17.64 -8.84 -15.55
C SER A 123 16.33 -9.10 -14.79
N LEU A 124 15.75 -8.07 -14.14
CA LEU A 124 14.56 -8.19 -13.31
C LEU A 124 13.59 -7.03 -13.53
N PRO A 125 12.28 -7.26 -13.37
CA PRO A 125 11.31 -6.16 -13.44
C PRO A 125 11.48 -5.19 -12.28
N ARG A 126 11.00 -3.95 -12.45
CA ARG A 126 10.96 -2.96 -11.38
C ARG A 126 9.80 -3.29 -10.43
N VAL A 127 10.02 -3.03 -9.14
CA VAL A 127 9.03 -3.29 -8.10
C VAL A 127 8.87 -2.09 -7.17
N LEU A 128 7.72 -2.00 -6.52
CA LEU A 128 7.52 -1.11 -5.38
C LEU A 128 8.11 -1.81 -4.16
N LEU A 129 9.17 -1.25 -3.58
CA LEU A 129 9.83 -1.82 -2.41
C LEU A 129 9.18 -1.25 -1.15
N ILE A 130 8.46 -2.09 -0.44
CA ILE A 130 7.57 -1.69 0.66
C ILE A 130 8.15 -2.16 1.99
N ASP A 131 8.24 -1.23 2.95
CA ASP A 131 8.56 -1.54 4.35
C ASP A 131 7.31 -2.06 5.05
N VAL A 132 7.33 -3.34 5.41
CA VAL A 132 6.16 -4.03 5.96
C VAL A 132 5.80 -3.52 7.36
N GLN A 133 6.80 -3.17 8.18
CA GLN A 133 6.55 -2.68 9.54
C GLN A 133 5.80 -1.34 9.51
N THR A 134 6.23 -0.42 8.65
CA THR A 134 5.55 0.88 8.46
C THR A 134 4.13 0.67 7.96
N LEU A 135 3.94 -0.28 7.05
CA LEU A 135 2.63 -0.63 6.53
C LEU A 135 1.70 -1.16 7.65
N ARG A 136 2.22 -2.04 8.52
CA ARG A 136 1.47 -2.58 9.67
C ARG A 136 1.10 -1.50 10.67
N ASP A 137 2.01 -0.57 10.96
CA ASP A 137 1.75 0.55 11.88
C ASP A 137 0.58 1.41 11.37
N ASN A 138 0.50 1.65 10.08
CA ASN A 138 -0.60 2.40 9.49
C ASN A 138 -1.89 1.60 9.42
N ALA A 139 -1.82 0.28 9.24
CA ALA A 139 -2.99 -0.59 9.32
C ALA A 139 -3.60 -0.58 10.72
N GLU A 140 -2.79 -0.58 11.77
CA GLU A 140 -3.25 -0.46 13.16
C GLU A 140 -3.96 0.87 13.42
N LYS A 141 -3.42 1.97 12.90
CA LYS A 141 -4.10 3.28 12.96
C LYS A 141 -5.47 3.24 12.30
N TYR A 142 -5.59 2.56 11.17
CA TYR A 142 -6.87 2.39 10.50
C TYR A 142 -7.88 1.68 11.41
N GLU A 143 -7.49 0.61 12.09
CA GLU A 143 -8.35 -0.13 13.01
C GLU A 143 -8.84 0.75 14.15
N LEU A 144 -7.97 1.55 14.74
CA LEU A 144 -8.34 2.51 15.80
C LEU A 144 -9.35 3.53 15.31
N PHE A 145 -9.16 4.09 14.10
CA PHE A 145 -10.12 5.00 13.50
C PHE A 145 -11.46 4.34 13.22
N ALA A 146 -11.45 3.10 12.76
CA ALA A 146 -12.67 2.34 12.50
C ALA A 146 -13.46 2.08 13.79
N GLU A 147 -12.79 1.78 14.89
CA GLU A 147 -13.41 1.62 16.20
C GLU A 147 -14.05 2.94 16.69
N GLN A 148 -13.32 4.05 16.57
CA GLN A 148 -13.83 5.37 16.95
C GLN A 148 -15.04 5.77 16.11
N ALA A 149 -15.06 5.44 14.83
CA ALA A 149 -16.18 5.75 13.95
C ALA A 149 -17.45 4.92 14.25
N ARG A 150 -17.30 3.77 14.93
CA ARG A 150 -18.43 2.93 15.38
C ARG A 150 -19.06 3.40 16.67
N GLU A 151 -18.31 4.12 17.48
CA GLU A 151 -18.82 4.74 18.71
C GLU A 151 -19.62 6.01 18.37
#